data_2ce144238f43042a3462393baf257e5a
#
_entry.id   2ce144238f43042a3462393baf257e5a
#
_cell.length_a   1.000
_cell.length_b   1.000
_cell.length_c   1.000
_cell.angle_alpha   90.00
_cell.angle_beta   90.00
_cell.angle_gamma   90.00
#
_symmetry.space_group_name_H-M   'P 1'
#
loop_
_entity.id
_entity.type
_entity.pdbx_description
1 polymer ?
#
loop_
_entity_poly.entity_id
_entity_poly.type
_entity_poly.pdbx_seq_one_letter_code
_entity_poly.pdbx_strand_id
1 'polypeptide(L)'
;MIYLPEPDDARLATSQFIMSLLALKKSMGANRSRRVLLILDEAQEFIPDRVRSEDFTDMSNRAVEALLRHGRKYRAHCWLSTQRVAHLNVSALHQLHSYFVSVLPRSYDRWVIAEAFSLNTALLDRTIELETGEWPFVSYKATRQKNIPTFIKAPNNEDILASRLLGQK
;
A
#
# COMPACT_ATOMS: atom_id res chain seq x y z
N MET A 1 15.90 -6.32 14.78
CA MET A 1 14.59 -5.66 14.94
C MET A 1 14.84 -4.31 15.58
N ILE A 2 14.34 -3.21 15.01
CA ILE A 2 14.41 -1.86 15.57
C ILE A 2 13.00 -1.57 16.07
N TYR A 3 12.88 -1.17 17.34
CA TYR A 3 11.62 -0.77 17.96
C TYR A 3 11.63 0.76 18.14
N LEU A 4 10.66 1.43 17.53
CA LEU A 4 10.51 2.88 17.57
C LEU A 4 9.10 3.17 18.09
N PRO A 5 8.95 3.42 19.40
CA PRO A 5 7.62 3.60 20.01
C PRO A 5 6.98 4.93 19.63
N GLU A 6 7.79 5.96 19.39
CA GLU A 6 7.29 7.28 19.03
C GLU A 6 7.05 7.39 17.52
N PRO A 7 5.87 7.85 17.08
CA PRO A 7 5.56 8.00 15.66
C PRO A 7 6.53 8.90 14.90
N ASP A 8 7.01 9.95 15.54
CA ASP A 8 7.93 10.92 14.94
C ASP A 8 9.29 10.29 14.63
N ASP A 9 9.83 9.49 15.55
CA ASP A 9 11.06 8.73 15.34
C ASP A 9 10.90 7.70 14.21
N ALA A 10 9.74 7.05 14.15
CA ALA A 10 9.43 6.11 13.08
C ALA A 10 9.36 6.79 11.70
N ARG A 11 8.78 7.99 11.62
CA ARG A 11 8.72 8.79 10.39
C ARG A 11 10.11 9.25 9.96
N LEU A 12 10.89 9.76 10.89
CA LEU A 12 12.27 10.19 10.62
C LEU A 12 13.13 9.03 10.12
N ALA A 13 13.14 7.91 10.85
CA ALA A 13 13.90 6.72 10.48
C ALA A 13 13.47 6.15 9.13
N THR A 14 12.17 6.06 8.87
CA THR A 14 11.62 5.57 7.59
C THR A 14 12.02 6.49 6.44
N SER A 15 11.94 7.80 6.62
CA SER A 15 12.34 8.77 5.58
C SER A 15 13.82 8.65 5.24
N GLN A 16 14.69 8.59 6.25
CA GLN A 16 16.13 8.41 6.05
C GLN A 16 16.46 7.08 5.37
N PHE A 17 15.80 6.00 5.78
CA PHE A 17 15.97 4.69 5.18
C PHE A 17 15.58 4.70 3.69
N ILE A 18 14.40 5.23 3.36
CA ILE A 18 13.93 5.30 1.97
C ILE A 18 14.88 6.11 1.10
N MET A 19 15.30 7.28 1.57
CA MET A 19 16.20 8.14 0.80
C MET A 19 17.57 7.50 0.61
N SER A 20 18.13 6.86 1.63
CA SER A 20 19.38 6.10 1.55
C SER A 20 19.26 4.90 0.61
N LEU A 21 18.13 4.16 0.70
CA LEU A 21 17.85 3.05 -0.21
C LEU A 21 17.79 3.52 -1.67
N LEU A 22 17.09 4.60 -1.95
CA LEU A 22 16.99 5.15 -3.30
C LEU A 22 18.36 5.63 -3.83
N ALA A 23 19.16 6.30 -3.00
CA ALA A 23 20.50 6.73 -3.35
C ALA A 23 21.40 5.54 -3.67
N LEU A 24 21.42 4.52 -2.82
CA LEU A 24 22.16 3.28 -3.05
C LEU A 24 21.72 2.59 -4.34
N LYS A 25 20.42 2.45 -4.55
CA LYS A 25 19.85 1.84 -5.73
C LYS A 25 20.19 2.59 -7.02
N LYS A 26 20.22 3.92 -6.97
CA LYS A 26 20.65 4.76 -8.09
C LYS A 26 22.13 4.55 -8.41
N SER A 27 22.99 4.48 -7.41
CA SER A 27 24.45 4.29 -7.61
C SER A 27 24.78 2.91 -8.18
N MET A 28 24.04 1.86 -7.78
CA MET A 28 24.24 0.50 -8.30
C MET A 28 23.73 0.30 -9.72
N GLY A 29 22.79 1.13 -10.17
CA GLY A 29 22.09 0.97 -11.43
C GLY A 29 21.07 -0.19 -11.40
N ALA A 30 20.08 -0.13 -12.31
CA ALA A 30 18.95 -1.05 -12.32
C ALA A 30 19.34 -2.53 -12.53
N ASN A 31 20.36 -2.80 -13.35
CA ASN A 31 20.73 -4.17 -13.71
C ASN A 31 21.45 -4.94 -12.60
N ARG A 32 22.18 -4.25 -11.74
CA ARG A 32 22.93 -4.86 -10.63
C ARG A 32 22.18 -4.85 -9.31
N SER A 33 21.06 -4.15 -9.24
CA SER A 33 20.29 -3.98 -8.01
C SER A 33 19.30 -5.14 -7.81
N ARG A 34 19.31 -5.77 -6.63
CA ARG A 34 18.28 -6.74 -6.23
C ARG A 34 16.94 -6.03 -6.08
N ARG A 35 15.83 -6.76 -6.27
CA ARG A 35 14.49 -6.22 -5.97
C ARG A 35 14.32 -6.07 -4.48
N VAL A 36 13.70 -4.96 -4.08
CA VAL A 36 13.31 -4.68 -2.70
C VAL A 36 11.84 -4.31 -2.70
N LEU A 37 11.07 -4.87 -1.79
CA LEU A 37 9.72 -4.47 -1.47
C LEU A 37 9.72 -3.91 -0.05
N LEU A 38 9.38 -2.64 0.09
CA LEU A 38 9.12 -2.00 1.36
C LEU A 38 7.62 -2.11 1.66
N ILE A 39 7.29 -2.62 2.82
CA ILE A 39 5.91 -2.71 3.29
C ILE A 39 5.73 -1.69 4.40
N LEU A 40 4.82 -0.76 4.20
CA LEU A 40 4.41 0.23 5.19
C LEU A 40 2.99 -0.12 5.63
N ASP A 41 2.88 -0.65 6.82
CA ASP A 41 1.60 -0.86 7.49
C ASP A 41 1.16 0.43 8.18
N GLU A 42 -0.15 0.63 8.33
CA GLU A 42 -0.76 1.88 8.80
C GLU A 42 -0.17 3.11 8.07
N ALA A 43 -0.20 3.04 6.73
CA ALA A 43 0.48 3.98 5.85
C ALA A 43 0.10 5.46 6.08
N GLN A 44 -1.07 5.75 6.66
CA GLN A 44 -1.47 7.10 7.02
C GLN A 44 -0.53 7.75 8.07
N GLU A 45 0.25 6.94 8.80
CA GLU A 45 1.26 7.47 9.73
C GLU A 45 2.48 8.05 8.99
N PHE A 46 2.76 7.57 7.78
CA PHE A 46 3.92 7.94 6.98
C PHE A 46 3.61 8.89 5.82
N ILE A 47 2.41 8.80 5.27
CA ILE A 47 1.95 9.62 4.14
C ILE A 47 0.56 10.21 4.39
N PRO A 48 0.38 10.96 5.49
CA PRO A 48 -0.91 11.56 5.81
C PRO A 48 -1.33 12.58 4.77
N ASP A 49 -2.64 12.81 4.68
CA ASP A 49 -3.26 13.90 3.94
C ASP A 49 -2.79 15.28 4.45
N ARG A 50 -2.70 15.41 5.77
CA ARG A 50 -2.24 16.65 6.41
C ARG A 50 -0.79 16.54 6.82
N VAL A 51 0.03 17.41 6.26
CA VAL A 51 1.48 17.42 6.45
C VAL A 51 1.88 18.50 7.44
N ARG A 52 2.78 18.16 8.36
CA ARG A 52 3.39 19.09 9.33
C ARG A 52 4.90 18.89 9.33
N SER A 53 5.63 19.97 9.60
CA SER A 53 7.10 19.90 9.68
C SER A 53 7.58 19.44 11.06
N GLU A 54 6.80 19.74 12.08
CA GLU A 54 7.17 19.54 13.50
C GLU A 54 7.23 18.05 13.89
N ASP A 55 6.42 17.22 13.23
CA ASP A 55 6.28 15.78 13.49
C ASP A 55 6.89 14.91 12.38
N PHE A 56 7.74 15.46 11.52
CA PHE A 56 8.40 14.81 10.38
C PHE A 56 7.46 14.22 9.32
N THR A 57 6.16 14.53 9.31
CA THR A 57 5.24 14.03 8.30
C THR A 57 5.56 14.56 6.91
N ASP A 58 6.12 15.76 6.76
CA ASP A 58 6.56 16.30 5.48
C ASP A 58 7.75 15.52 4.92
N MET A 59 8.71 15.13 5.76
CA MET A 59 9.87 14.34 5.34
C MET A 59 9.45 12.94 4.92
N SER A 60 8.62 12.26 5.72
CA SER A 60 8.16 10.91 5.39
C SER A 60 7.28 10.90 4.14
N ASN A 61 6.41 11.88 3.97
CA ASN A 61 5.56 12.04 2.79
C ASN A 61 6.42 12.16 1.52
N ARG A 62 7.39 13.09 1.51
CA ARG A 62 8.32 13.27 0.38
C ARG A 62 9.13 12.01 0.08
N ALA A 63 9.60 11.30 1.10
CA ALA A 63 10.39 10.10 0.92
C ALA A 63 9.56 8.97 0.29
N VAL A 64 8.34 8.72 0.80
CA VAL A 64 7.44 7.71 0.26
C VAL A 64 6.99 8.08 -1.15
N GLU A 65 6.62 9.34 -1.42
CA GLU A 65 6.31 9.79 -2.78
C GLU A 65 7.48 9.59 -3.74
N ALA A 66 8.71 9.90 -3.31
CA ALA A 66 9.90 9.67 -4.14
C ALA A 66 10.09 8.18 -4.46
N LEU A 67 9.82 7.30 -3.48
CA LEU A 67 9.85 5.85 -3.68
C LEU A 67 8.79 5.39 -4.67
N LEU A 68 7.56 5.86 -4.53
CA LEU A 68 6.45 5.50 -5.44
C LEU A 68 6.72 5.96 -6.88
N ARG A 69 7.22 7.19 -7.07
CA ARG A 69 7.51 7.77 -8.38
C ARG A 69 8.74 7.16 -9.07
N HIS A 70 9.80 6.92 -8.33
CA HIS A 70 11.11 6.59 -8.90
C HIS A 70 11.56 5.16 -8.60
N GLY A 71 11.05 4.54 -7.56
CA GLY A 71 11.52 3.25 -7.06
C GLY A 71 11.49 2.15 -8.11
N ARG A 72 10.44 2.07 -8.91
CA ARG A 72 10.30 1.06 -9.97
C ARG A 72 11.50 1.01 -10.91
N LYS A 73 12.04 2.15 -11.32
CA LYS A 73 13.21 2.25 -12.19
C LYS A 73 14.44 1.58 -11.58
N TYR A 74 14.52 1.59 -10.26
CA TYR A 74 15.65 1.05 -9.48
C TYR A 74 15.31 -0.24 -8.75
N ARG A 75 14.21 -0.92 -9.14
CA ARG A 75 13.76 -2.19 -8.54
C ARG A 75 13.44 -2.07 -7.02
N ALA A 76 13.03 -0.89 -6.59
CA ALA A 76 12.47 -0.65 -5.27
C ALA A 76 10.96 -0.46 -5.41
N HIS A 77 10.19 -1.24 -4.67
CA HIS A 77 8.74 -1.26 -4.70
C HIS A 77 8.20 -0.96 -3.31
N CYS A 78 6.96 -0.47 -3.25
CA CYS A 78 6.29 -0.20 -2.01
C CYS A 78 4.93 -0.88 -1.98
N TRP A 79 4.57 -1.43 -0.84
CA TRP A 79 3.24 -1.88 -0.47
C TRP A 79 2.76 -1.02 0.67
N LEU A 80 1.59 -0.42 0.51
CA LEU A 80 0.94 0.41 1.52
C LEU A 80 -0.29 -0.33 2.03
N SER A 81 -0.43 -0.44 3.33
CA SER A 81 -1.60 -0.97 4.01
C SER A 81 -2.19 0.11 4.90
N THR A 82 -3.50 0.28 4.90
CA THR A 82 -4.19 1.26 5.74
C THR A 82 -5.62 0.85 6.01
N GLN A 83 -6.11 1.19 7.18
CA GLN A 83 -7.52 1.12 7.55
C GLN A 83 -8.22 2.49 7.41
N ARG A 84 -7.46 3.55 7.11
CA ARG A 84 -7.93 4.94 7.09
C ARG A 84 -7.58 5.63 5.77
N VAL A 85 -8.20 5.17 4.71
CA VAL A 85 -7.93 5.66 3.36
C VAL A 85 -8.13 7.17 3.21
N ALA A 86 -9.15 7.71 3.88
CA ALA A 86 -9.45 9.15 3.87
C ALA A 86 -8.35 10.03 4.50
N HIS A 87 -7.42 9.44 5.24
CA HIS A 87 -6.29 10.14 5.84
C HIS A 87 -4.98 10.02 5.04
N LEU A 88 -5.02 9.33 3.90
CA LEU A 88 -3.86 9.20 3.02
C LEU A 88 -3.74 10.37 2.06
N ASN A 89 -2.51 10.72 1.74
CA ASN A 89 -2.19 11.67 0.69
C ASN A 89 -2.69 11.16 -0.68
N VAL A 90 -3.61 11.90 -1.28
CA VAL A 90 -4.25 11.54 -2.56
C VAL A 90 -3.21 11.46 -3.69
N SER A 91 -2.18 12.34 -3.69
CA SER A 91 -1.11 12.28 -4.69
C SER A 91 -0.33 10.96 -4.64
N ALA A 92 -0.12 10.40 -3.45
CA ALA A 92 0.51 9.10 -3.27
C ALA A 92 -0.40 7.97 -3.77
N LEU A 93 -1.70 8.03 -3.48
CA LEU A 93 -2.68 7.07 -3.99
C LEU A 93 -2.66 6.97 -5.52
N HIS A 94 -2.59 8.11 -6.22
CA HIS A 94 -2.52 8.16 -7.68
C HIS A 94 -1.24 7.52 -8.28
N GLN A 95 -0.20 7.30 -7.49
CA GLN A 95 1.03 6.62 -7.94
C GLN A 95 0.92 5.08 -7.87
N LEU A 96 -0.08 4.57 -7.18
CA LEU A 96 -0.29 3.13 -7.04
C LEU A 96 -0.85 2.54 -8.33
N HIS A 97 -0.55 1.27 -8.59
CA HIS A 97 -0.92 0.58 -9.82
C HIS A 97 -1.79 -0.64 -9.59
N SER A 98 -1.86 -1.10 -8.36
CA SER A 98 -2.60 -2.30 -7.97
C SER A 98 -3.17 -2.08 -6.58
N TYR A 99 -4.44 -2.43 -6.40
CA TYR A 99 -5.15 -2.21 -5.15
C TYR A 99 -5.91 -3.45 -4.75
N PHE A 100 -5.84 -3.77 -3.48
CA PHE A 100 -6.72 -4.70 -2.81
C PHE A 100 -7.61 -3.86 -1.89
N VAL A 101 -8.89 -3.90 -2.13
CA VAL A 101 -9.86 -3.16 -1.32
C VAL A 101 -10.61 -4.17 -0.46
N SER A 102 -10.65 -3.92 0.85
CA SER A 102 -11.44 -4.72 1.79
C SER A 102 -12.82 -4.08 1.98
N VAL A 103 -13.53 -4.51 3.02
CA VAL A 103 -14.81 -3.93 3.41
C VAL A 103 -14.67 -2.43 3.67
N LEU A 104 -15.43 -1.61 2.95
CA LEU A 104 -15.47 -0.16 3.10
C LEU A 104 -16.88 0.29 3.53
N PRO A 105 -17.18 0.32 4.83
CA PRO A 105 -18.52 0.65 5.32
C PRO A 105 -18.90 2.12 5.10
N ARG A 106 -17.92 3.02 5.09
CA ARG A 106 -18.16 4.47 4.95
C ARG A 106 -18.23 4.86 3.47
N SER A 107 -19.29 5.58 3.11
CA SER A 107 -19.45 6.11 1.73
C SER A 107 -18.32 7.04 1.31
N TYR A 108 -17.80 7.83 2.25
CA TYR A 108 -16.68 8.73 1.99
C TYR A 108 -15.40 7.99 1.60
N ASP A 109 -15.05 6.89 2.27
CA ASP A 109 -13.89 6.07 1.92
C ASP A 109 -14.05 5.45 0.52
N ARG A 110 -15.26 4.98 0.19
CA ARG A 110 -15.57 4.47 -1.15
C ARG A 110 -15.42 5.55 -2.22
N TRP A 111 -15.88 6.76 -1.92
CA TRP A 111 -15.73 7.89 -2.84
C TRP A 111 -14.26 8.24 -3.06
N VAL A 112 -13.43 8.33 -2.02
CA VAL A 112 -11.99 8.60 -2.13
C VAL A 112 -11.30 7.55 -3.00
N ILE A 113 -11.60 6.28 -2.80
CA ILE A 113 -11.05 5.18 -3.61
C ILE A 113 -11.54 5.26 -5.06
N ALA A 114 -12.83 5.53 -5.28
CA ALA A 114 -13.40 5.64 -6.61
C ALA A 114 -12.70 6.75 -7.40
N GLU A 115 -12.50 7.92 -6.79
CA GLU A 115 -11.84 9.05 -7.44
C GLU A 115 -10.36 8.76 -7.68
N ALA A 116 -9.63 8.32 -6.65
CA ALA A 116 -8.18 8.07 -6.75
C ALA A 116 -7.84 7.05 -7.85
N PHE A 117 -8.72 6.10 -8.10
CA PHE A 117 -8.45 4.98 -9.01
C PHE A 117 -9.35 4.97 -10.25
N SER A 118 -10.16 6.01 -10.43
CA SER A 118 -11.12 6.15 -11.54
C SER A 118 -12.04 4.93 -11.65
N LEU A 119 -12.57 4.48 -10.52
CA LEU A 119 -13.50 3.36 -10.43
C LEU A 119 -14.95 3.86 -10.40
N ASN A 120 -15.87 3.03 -10.86
CA ASN A 120 -17.29 3.27 -10.66
C ASN A 120 -17.65 3.05 -9.18
N THR A 121 -18.25 4.04 -8.53
CA THR A 121 -18.67 3.96 -7.12
C THR A 121 -19.63 2.79 -6.86
N ALA A 122 -20.54 2.50 -7.80
CA ALA A 122 -21.46 1.36 -7.69
C ALA A 122 -20.74 0.00 -7.54
N LEU A 123 -19.53 -0.13 -8.10
CA LEU A 123 -18.73 -1.34 -7.91
C LEU A 123 -18.15 -1.42 -6.50
N LEU A 124 -17.85 -0.28 -5.90
CA LEU A 124 -17.33 -0.21 -4.53
C LEU A 124 -18.44 -0.35 -3.47
N ASP A 125 -19.70 -0.08 -3.81
CA ASP A 125 -20.81 -0.33 -2.90
C ASP A 125 -20.95 -1.81 -2.53
N ARG A 126 -20.55 -2.71 -3.45
CA ARG A 126 -20.48 -4.16 -3.17
C ARG A 126 -19.45 -4.53 -2.11
N THR A 127 -18.50 -3.64 -1.78
CA THR A 127 -17.51 -3.92 -0.74
C THR A 127 -18.10 -4.03 0.66
N ILE A 128 -19.32 -3.52 0.87
CA ILE A 128 -20.02 -3.63 2.16
C ILE A 128 -20.41 -5.10 2.45
N GLU A 129 -20.66 -5.88 1.40
CA GLU A 129 -21.15 -7.26 1.49
C GLU A 129 -20.03 -8.31 1.49
N LEU A 130 -18.76 -7.86 1.45
CA LEU A 130 -17.62 -8.77 1.40
C LEU A 130 -17.44 -9.55 2.72
N GLU A 131 -17.18 -10.83 2.58
CA GLU A 131 -16.78 -11.69 3.68
C GLU A 131 -15.28 -11.58 3.99
N THR A 132 -14.88 -12.16 5.11
CA THR A 132 -13.45 -12.27 5.46
C THR A 132 -12.66 -12.99 4.36
N GLY A 133 -11.57 -12.38 3.93
CA GLY A 133 -10.72 -12.91 2.87
C GLY A 133 -11.20 -12.59 1.46
N GLU A 134 -12.29 -11.85 1.29
CA GLU A 134 -12.76 -11.39 -0.02
C GLU A 134 -12.25 -9.98 -0.30
N TRP A 135 -11.80 -9.78 -1.55
CA TRP A 135 -11.17 -8.54 -1.98
C TRP A 135 -11.53 -8.22 -3.43
N PRO A 136 -12.07 -7.05 -3.76
CA PRO A 136 -11.94 -6.51 -5.10
C PRO A 136 -10.48 -6.12 -5.34
N PHE A 137 -9.90 -6.75 -6.34
CA PHE A 137 -8.55 -6.48 -6.80
C PHE A 137 -8.61 -5.71 -8.11
N VAL A 138 -7.91 -4.58 -8.17
CA VAL A 138 -7.77 -3.78 -9.37
C VAL A 138 -6.31 -3.67 -9.74
N SER A 139 -5.94 -4.10 -10.93
CA SER A 139 -4.59 -3.94 -11.47
C SER A 139 -4.57 -4.08 -12.96
N TYR A 140 -4.43 -2.98 -13.68
CA TYR A 140 -4.28 -3.04 -15.13
C TYR A 140 -3.12 -3.93 -15.58
N LYS A 141 -2.01 -3.93 -14.84
CA LYS A 141 -0.83 -4.71 -15.19
C LYS A 141 -1.01 -6.21 -15.01
N ALA A 142 -1.77 -6.62 -14.00
CA ALA A 142 -2.02 -8.03 -13.71
C ALA A 142 -3.18 -8.58 -14.55
N THR A 143 -4.29 -7.85 -14.63
CA THR A 143 -5.52 -8.33 -15.27
C THR A 143 -5.65 -7.91 -16.74
N ARG A 144 -4.90 -6.88 -17.14
CA ARG A 144 -5.03 -6.16 -18.44
C ARG A 144 -6.42 -5.54 -18.66
N GLN A 145 -7.22 -5.45 -17.63
CA GLN A 145 -8.53 -4.79 -17.63
C GLN A 145 -8.41 -3.44 -16.97
N LYS A 146 -8.81 -2.38 -17.68
CA LYS A 146 -8.75 -1.01 -17.12
C LYS A 146 -9.88 -0.83 -16.13
N ASN A 147 -9.53 -0.48 -14.88
CA ASN A 147 -10.46 -0.02 -13.85
C ASN A 147 -11.66 -0.96 -13.59
N ILE A 148 -11.49 -2.25 -13.90
CA ILE A 148 -12.49 -3.27 -13.63
C ILE A 148 -11.98 -4.11 -12.45
N PRO A 149 -12.67 -4.09 -11.30
CA PRO A 149 -12.28 -4.92 -10.18
C PRO A 149 -12.57 -6.40 -10.45
N THR A 150 -11.62 -7.24 -10.12
CA THR A 150 -11.77 -8.69 -10.07
C THR A 150 -11.97 -9.09 -8.61
N PHE A 151 -13.10 -9.68 -8.29
CA PHE A 151 -13.35 -10.17 -6.94
C PHE A 151 -12.59 -11.48 -6.73
N ILE A 152 -11.77 -11.50 -5.70
CA ILE A 152 -10.95 -12.66 -5.33
C ILE A 152 -11.25 -13.05 -3.89
N LYS A 153 -11.09 -14.34 -3.58
CA LYS A 153 -11.15 -14.87 -2.22
C LYS A 153 -9.81 -15.48 -1.88
N ALA A 154 -9.19 -14.97 -0.81
CA ALA A 154 -7.96 -15.54 -0.28
C ALA A 154 -8.27 -16.87 0.43
N PRO A 155 -7.42 -17.90 0.31
CA PRO A 155 -7.57 -19.11 1.09
C PRO A 155 -7.36 -18.82 2.58
N ASN A 156 -8.09 -19.54 3.43
CA ASN A 156 -7.86 -19.46 4.87
C ASN A 156 -6.55 -20.18 5.21
N ASN A 157 -5.54 -19.40 5.57
CA ASN A 157 -4.23 -19.96 5.90
C ASN A 157 -4.24 -20.77 7.21
N GLU A 158 -5.14 -20.49 8.13
CA GLU A 158 -5.29 -21.28 9.37
C GLU A 158 -5.77 -22.69 9.05
N ASP A 159 -6.76 -22.83 8.18
CA ASP A 159 -7.25 -24.14 7.74
C ASP A 159 -6.17 -24.92 6.99
N ILE A 160 -5.39 -24.22 6.15
CA ILE A 160 -4.27 -24.84 5.43
C ILE A 160 -3.19 -25.32 6.40
N LEU A 161 -2.84 -24.52 7.39
CA LEU A 161 -1.86 -24.88 8.41
C LEU A 161 -2.37 -26.02 9.30
N ALA A 162 -3.61 -25.92 9.76
CA ALA A 162 -4.23 -26.98 10.57
C ALA A 162 -4.26 -28.32 9.82
N SER A 163 -4.66 -28.32 8.55
CA SER A 163 -4.69 -29.54 7.73
C SER A 163 -3.29 -30.15 7.53
N ARG A 164 -2.26 -29.31 7.38
CA ARG A 164 -0.86 -29.78 7.27
C ARG A 164 -0.33 -30.35 8.59
N LEU A 165 -0.62 -29.68 9.71
CA LEU A 165 -0.16 -30.11 11.03
C LEU A 165 -0.87 -31.40 11.51
N LEU A 166 -2.15 -31.55 11.18
CA LEU A 166 -2.96 -32.69 11.55
C LEU A 166 -2.80 -33.89 10.59
N GLY A 167 -1.96 -33.78 9.56
CA GLY A 167 -1.68 -34.85 8.62
C GLY A 167 -2.87 -35.26 7.72
N GLN A 168 -3.88 -34.44 7.63
CA GLN A 168 -4.95 -34.62 6.67
C GLN A 168 -4.41 -34.26 5.27
N LYS A 169 -4.17 -35.31 4.47
CA LYS A 169 -3.78 -35.20 3.05
C LYS A 169 -4.95 -34.77 2.17
#